data_4d59efb0484ae93b7d819e88f965f5d0
#
_entry.id   4d59efb0484ae93b7d819e88f965f5d0
#
_cell.length_a   1.000
_cell.length_b   1.000
_cell.length_c   1.000
_cell.angle_alpha   90.00
_cell.angle_beta   90.00
_cell.angle_gamma   90.00
#
_symmetry.space_group_name_H-M   'P 1'
#
loop_
_entity.id
_entity.type
_entity.pdbx_description
1 polymer ?
#
loop_
_entity_poly.entity_id
_entity_poly.type
_entity_poly.pdbx_seq_one_letter_code
_entity_poly.pdbx_strand_id
1 'polypeptide(L)'
;MRQDRRPARPQNLQGVILKTIQKSAKLANVCYDIRGPIMDAARKMEDEGHKIIRLNIGNLAVFGFDAPEEIQQDMIRNLPNSAGYSDSKGIFGARKAVMHETQTQGIKGVTLDDIYLGNGASELIVMATNALLDDGDELLLPAPDYPLWTAAVSLSGGTPVHYMCDESNGWMPDLDDIRRKITPATKGIVVINPNNPTGALYSDALLKSIVEIAREHGLVIFADEVYDKVLYDGVKHTAIASLSDDVLTLTFNSLSKSYRSCGYRAGWLIVSGDKKPAKDYIEGLNMLSNMRLCANVPGQWAIQTALGGYQSINDLVGEGGRLRRQRDLAHELITAIPGVSCVKPSAALYMFPKLDPKMYPIEDDQQMFLELLQETRVMLVQGSGFNYPDNQHFRIVFLPHEDDLREAINRVAKFFEGWRKRHGT
;
A
#
# COMPACT_ATOMS: atom_id res chain seq x y z
N MET A 1 -26.47 78.53 13.29
CA MET A 1 -25.63 77.88 12.23
C MET A 1 -25.63 76.38 12.45
N ARG A 2 -26.46 75.65 11.70
CA ARG A 2 -26.52 74.16 11.73
C ARG A 2 -25.64 73.70 10.57
N GLN A 3 -24.55 73.00 10.86
CA GLN A 3 -23.71 72.38 9.86
C GLN A 3 -24.36 71.05 9.40
N ASP A 4 -24.66 71.02 8.13
CA ASP A 4 -25.16 69.88 7.35
C ASP A 4 -24.04 68.83 7.25
N ARG A 5 -24.16 67.71 7.95
CA ARG A 5 -23.28 66.55 7.72
C ARG A 5 -23.99 65.65 6.73
N ARG A 6 -23.60 65.69 5.46
CA ARG A 6 -23.96 64.67 4.47
C ARG A 6 -23.31 63.33 4.82
N PRO A 7 -24.02 62.21 4.73
CA PRO A 7 -23.46 60.91 4.91
C PRO A 7 -22.47 60.56 3.79
N ALA A 8 -21.30 60.04 4.12
CA ALA A 8 -20.30 59.56 3.17
C ALA A 8 -20.91 58.45 2.29
N ARG A 9 -20.73 58.61 0.95
CA ARG A 9 -21.10 57.55 0.00
C ARG A 9 -20.31 56.28 0.31
N PRO A 10 -20.91 55.08 0.23
CA PRO A 10 -20.15 53.85 0.32
C PRO A 10 -19.16 53.76 -0.83
N GLN A 11 -17.91 53.56 -0.49
CA GLN A 11 -16.89 53.23 -1.47
C GLN A 11 -17.25 51.96 -2.20
N ASN A 12 -17.40 52.01 -3.49
CA ASN A 12 -17.53 50.84 -4.35
C ASN A 12 -16.31 49.93 -4.12
N LEU A 13 -16.48 48.83 -3.44
CA LEU A 13 -15.59 47.69 -3.53
C LEU A 13 -15.75 47.10 -4.93
N GLN A 14 -15.00 47.67 -5.91
CA GLN A 14 -14.86 47.07 -7.22
C GLN A 14 -14.38 45.63 -6.99
N GLY A 15 -15.10 44.67 -7.57
CA GLY A 15 -15.02 43.25 -7.32
C GLY A 15 -13.59 42.71 -7.33
N VAL A 16 -13.19 42.17 -6.23
CA VAL A 16 -12.04 41.25 -6.17
C VAL A 16 -12.44 40.05 -7.02
N ILE A 17 -11.91 39.95 -8.23
CA ILE A 17 -12.02 38.75 -9.04
C ILE A 17 -11.22 37.70 -8.28
N LEU A 18 -11.91 36.83 -7.54
CA LEU A 18 -11.30 35.67 -6.91
C LEU A 18 -10.77 34.77 -8.03
N LYS A 19 -9.46 34.75 -8.18
CA LYS A 19 -8.81 33.80 -9.06
C LYS A 19 -9.15 32.40 -8.58
N THR A 20 -9.68 31.56 -9.47
CA THR A 20 -9.88 30.14 -9.17
C THR A 20 -8.54 29.51 -8.85
N ILE A 21 -8.39 28.98 -7.63
CA ILE A 21 -7.19 28.25 -7.20
C ILE A 21 -7.41 26.78 -7.57
N GLN A 22 -6.61 26.29 -8.50
CA GLN A 22 -6.67 24.90 -8.96
C GLN A 22 -5.59 24.06 -8.27
N LYS A 23 -5.83 22.73 -8.16
CA LYS A 23 -4.79 21.79 -7.73
C LYS A 23 -3.63 21.77 -8.75
N SER A 24 -2.43 21.37 -8.28
CA SER A 24 -1.27 21.21 -9.17
C SER A 24 -1.59 20.23 -10.32
N ALA A 25 -1.06 20.51 -11.51
CA ALA A 25 -1.18 19.63 -12.68
C ALA A 25 -0.61 18.22 -12.40
N LYS A 26 0.43 18.09 -11.55
CA LYS A 26 0.98 16.82 -11.11
C LYS A 26 -0.07 15.91 -10.44
N LEU A 27 -1.12 16.47 -9.84
CA LEU A 27 -2.21 15.74 -9.20
C LEU A 27 -3.32 15.33 -10.17
N ALA A 28 -3.27 15.76 -11.44
CA ALA A 28 -4.32 15.44 -12.41
C ALA A 28 -4.37 13.94 -12.74
N ASN A 29 -3.20 13.29 -12.77
CA ASN A 29 -3.06 11.88 -13.11
C ASN A 29 -2.87 10.98 -11.89
N VAL A 30 -3.04 11.51 -10.67
CA VAL A 30 -2.97 10.73 -9.44
C VAL A 30 -4.34 10.16 -9.15
N CYS A 31 -4.57 8.92 -9.59
CA CYS A 31 -5.72 8.10 -9.16
C CYS A 31 -5.40 7.45 -7.82
N TYR A 32 -6.03 7.92 -6.76
CA TYR A 32 -6.00 7.27 -5.45
C TYR A 32 -7.43 6.92 -5.03
N ASP A 33 -8.11 6.17 -5.89
CA ASP A 33 -9.56 5.88 -5.83
C ASP A 33 -9.98 4.99 -4.66
N ILE A 34 -9.02 4.43 -3.90
CA ILE A 34 -9.30 3.78 -2.60
C ILE A 34 -10.07 4.75 -1.66
N ARG A 35 -10.03 6.07 -1.93
CA ARG A 35 -10.74 7.13 -1.20
C ARG A 35 -11.65 7.99 -2.09
N GLY A 36 -12.01 7.50 -3.28
CA GLY A 36 -12.80 8.21 -4.28
C GLY A 36 -14.33 8.21 -4.02
N PRO A 37 -15.14 8.33 -5.09
CA PRO A 37 -16.60 8.52 -5.00
C PRO A 37 -17.34 7.47 -4.16
N ILE A 38 -16.87 6.21 -4.16
CA ILE A 38 -17.46 5.13 -3.36
C ILE A 38 -17.28 5.42 -1.85
N MET A 39 -16.11 5.95 -1.44
CA MET A 39 -15.87 6.33 -0.05
C MET A 39 -16.75 7.51 0.37
N ASP A 40 -16.93 8.49 -0.51
CA ASP A 40 -17.76 9.67 -0.22
C ASP A 40 -19.23 9.27 -0.10
N ALA A 41 -19.70 8.36 -0.96
CA ALA A 41 -21.04 7.79 -0.85
C ALA A 41 -21.22 7.01 0.46
N ALA A 42 -20.22 6.18 0.84
CA ALA A 42 -20.26 5.43 2.10
C ALA A 42 -20.36 6.37 3.32
N ARG A 43 -19.58 7.45 3.36
CA ARG A 43 -19.65 8.46 4.44
C ARG A 43 -21.02 9.09 4.52
N LYS A 44 -21.57 9.54 3.38
CA LYS A 44 -22.91 10.12 3.34
C LYS A 44 -23.95 9.15 3.90
N MET A 45 -23.89 7.89 3.53
CA MET A 45 -24.80 6.86 4.03
C MET A 45 -24.64 6.63 5.54
N GLU A 46 -23.40 6.67 6.07
CA GLU A 46 -23.13 6.58 7.51
C GLU A 46 -23.68 7.80 8.26
N ASP A 47 -23.54 9.01 7.70
CA ASP A 47 -24.15 10.24 8.25
C ASP A 47 -25.68 10.17 8.28
N GLU A 48 -26.30 9.44 7.34
CA GLU A 48 -27.73 9.12 7.29
C GLU A 48 -28.14 7.98 8.26
N GLY A 49 -27.18 7.41 9.00
CA GLY A 49 -27.41 6.37 10.01
C GLY A 49 -27.33 4.93 9.51
N HIS A 50 -26.85 4.70 8.30
CA HIS A 50 -26.65 3.36 7.77
C HIS A 50 -25.33 2.72 8.27
N LYS A 51 -25.38 1.46 8.68
CA LYS A 51 -24.18 0.66 8.98
C LYS A 51 -23.58 0.09 7.70
N ILE A 52 -22.35 0.45 7.40
CA ILE A 52 -21.59 -0.08 6.25
C ILE A 52 -20.64 -1.18 6.70
N ILE A 53 -20.68 -2.34 6.04
CA ILE A 53 -19.69 -3.39 6.23
C ILE A 53 -18.50 -3.09 5.31
N ARG A 54 -17.35 -2.77 5.91
CA ARG A 54 -16.17 -2.30 5.18
C ARG A 54 -15.24 -3.46 4.86
N LEU A 55 -15.17 -3.84 3.57
CA LEU A 55 -14.21 -4.82 3.03
C LEU A 55 -13.16 -4.14 2.12
N ASN A 56 -12.97 -2.83 2.26
CA ASN A 56 -12.18 -2.02 1.34
C ASN A 56 -10.77 -1.71 1.82
N ILE A 57 -10.49 -1.70 3.13
CA ILE A 57 -9.20 -1.23 3.65
C ILE A 57 -8.62 -2.19 4.70
N GLY A 58 -7.31 -2.45 4.58
CA GLY A 58 -6.55 -3.27 5.54
C GLY A 58 -6.21 -2.53 6.84
N ASN A 59 -7.24 -2.04 7.56
CA ASN A 59 -7.12 -1.45 8.88
C ASN A 59 -7.49 -2.51 9.94
N LEU A 60 -6.49 -3.21 10.46
CA LEU A 60 -6.68 -4.34 11.35
C LEU A 60 -7.37 -3.98 12.68
N ALA A 61 -7.05 -2.81 13.24
CA ALA A 61 -7.54 -2.40 14.56
C ALA A 61 -9.07 -2.31 14.63
N VAL A 62 -9.73 -1.81 13.56
CA VAL A 62 -11.20 -1.68 13.54
C VAL A 62 -11.94 -3.03 13.53
N PHE A 63 -11.21 -4.12 13.28
CA PHE A 63 -11.74 -5.49 13.29
C PHE A 63 -11.30 -6.29 14.52
N GLY A 64 -10.78 -5.60 15.57
CA GLY A 64 -10.35 -6.24 16.81
C GLY A 64 -9.06 -7.05 16.70
N PHE A 65 -8.15 -6.61 15.79
CA PHE A 65 -6.78 -7.07 15.77
C PHE A 65 -5.90 -6.00 16.43
N ASP A 66 -5.78 -6.06 17.72
CA ASP A 66 -5.04 -5.07 18.49
C ASP A 66 -3.52 -5.19 18.26
N ALA A 67 -2.83 -4.06 18.40
CA ALA A 67 -1.38 -4.07 18.45
C ALA A 67 -0.90 -4.90 19.66
N PRO A 68 0.24 -5.62 19.57
CA PRO A 68 0.79 -6.37 20.70
C PRO A 68 0.97 -5.47 21.93
N GLU A 69 0.59 -5.98 23.11
CA GLU A 69 0.59 -5.21 24.34
C GLU A 69 2.00 -4.69 24.68
N GLU A 70 3.02 -5.51 24.46
CA GLU A 70 4.42 -5.15 24.72
C GLU A 70 4.85 -3.90 23.93
N ILE A 71 4.38 -3.80 22.70
CA ILE A 71 4.66 -2.64 21.82
C ILE A 71 3.95 -1.40 22.36
N GLN A 72 2.68 -1.53 22.77
CA GLN A 72 1.91 -0.45 23.36
C GLN A 72 2.57 0.06 24.65
N GLN A 73 2.95 -0.86 25.54
CA GLN A 73 3.59 -0.53 26.81
C GLN A 73 4.94 0.15 26.62
N ASP A 74 5.72 -0.26 25.61
CA ASP A 74 7.01 0.35 25.32
C ASP A 74 6.84 1.81 24.83
N MET A 75 5.86 2.06 23.96
CA MET A 75 5.52 3.43 23.55
C MET A 75 5.10 4.30 24.74
N ILE A 76 4.22 3.79 25.62
CA ILE A 76 3.73 4.52 26.78
C ILE A 76 4.90 4.88 27.72
N ARG A 77 5.80 3.93 28.01
CA ARG A 77 6.97 4.14 28.87
C ARG A 77 7.94 5.18 28.31
N ASN A 78 8.08 5.23 26.98
CA ASN A 78 9.01 6.12 26.30
C ASN A 78 8.36 7.44 25.83
N LEU A 79 7.07 7.65 26.06
CA LEU A 79 6.40 8.88 25.71
C LEU A 79 7.07 10.14 26.32
N PRO A 80 7.52 10.14 27.60
CA PRO A 80 8.26 11.27 28.16
C PRO A 80 9.59 11.57 27.44
N ASN A 81 10.23 10.55 26.84
CA ASN A 81 11.47 10.66 26.10
C ASN A 81 11.27 11.10 24.64
N SER A 82 10.01 11.28 24.22
CA SER A 82 9.64 11.55 22.85
C SER A 82 9.32 13.02 22.55
N ALA A 83 9.52 13.91 23.52
CA ALA A 83 9.17 15.32 23.37
C ALA A 83 10.13 16.10 22.44
N GLY A 84 11.38 15.65 22.28
CA GLY A 84 12.39 16.27 21.43
C GLY A 84 12.48 15.58 20.06
N TYR A 85 13.18 16.26 19.12
CA TYR A 85 13.54 15.63 17.85
C TYR A 85 14.55 14.49 18.08
N SER A 86 14.45 13.43 17.27
CA SER A 86 15.49 12.42 17.16
C SER A 86 16.47 12.76 16.03
N ASP A 87 17.49 11.93 15.83
CA ASP A 87 18.27 11.91 14.59
C ASP A 87 17.33 11.81 13.38
N SER A 88 17.69 12.45 12.27
CA SER A 88 16.85 12.50 11.07
C SER A 88 16.61 11.12 10.47
N LYS A 89 17.57 10.20 10.58
CA LYS A 89 17.42 8.80 10.18
C LYS A 89 16.64 7.96 11.20
N GLY A 90 16.45 8.46 12.43
CA GLY A 90 15.72 7.79 13.49
C GLY A 90 16.57 7.40 14.69
N ILE A 91 15.91 7.03 15.81
CA ILE A 91 16.59 6.67 17.06
C ILE A 91 17.49 5.44 16.89
N PHE A 92 18.63 5.46 17.56
CA PHE A 92 19.66 4.41 17.46
C PHE A 92 19.10 3.01 17.75
N GLY A 93 18.33 2.83 18.81
CA GLY A 93 17.78 1.52 19.21
C GLY A 93 16.90 0.90 18.14
N ALA A 94 16.03 1.69 17.51
CA ALA A 94 15.15 1.21 16.45
C ALA A 94 15.95 0.88 15.17
N ARG A 95 16.88 1.74 14.73
CA ARG A 95 17.76 1.43 13.59
C ARG A 95 18.60 0.17 13.83
N LYS A 96 19.10 -0.01 15.05
CA LYS A 96 19.84 -1.22 15.42
C LYS A 96 18.97 -2.47 15.34
N ALA A 97 17.72 -2.40 15.79
CA ALA A 97 16.77 -3.50 15.67
C ALA A 97 16.48 -3.86 14.20
N VAL A 98 16.27 -2.85 13.35
CA VAL A 98 16.12 -3.06 11.89
C VAL A 98 17.38 -3.68 11.29
N MET A 99 18.58 -3.25 11.68
CA MET A 99 19.83 -3.83 11.20
C MET A 99 19.94 -5.32 11.57
N HIS A 100 19.56 -5.70 12.80
CA HIS A 100 19.53 -7.12 13.20
C HIS A 100 18.52 -7.94 12.40
N GLU A 101 17.32 -7.40 12.18
CA GLU A 101 16.31 -8.06 11.33
C GLU A 101 16.86 -8.27 9.91
N THR A 102 17.54 -7.27 9.34
CA THR A 102 18.19 -7.34 8.04
C THR A 102 19.21 -8.47 7.97
N GLN A 103 20.03 -8.63 9.01
CA GLN A 103 20.98 -9.73 9.11
C GLN A 103 20.29 -11.09 9.18
N THR A 104 19.20 -11.20 9.92
CA THR A 104 18.40 -12.43 10.02
C THR A 104 17.79 -12.82 8.67
N GLN A 105 17.40 -11.82 7.85
CA GLN A 105 16.92 -12.01 6.49
C GLN A 105 18.02 -12.33 5.47
N GLY A 106 19.30 -12.34 5.88
CA GLY A 106 20.44 -12.64 5.01
C GLY A 106 20.86 -11.49 4.09
N ILE A 107 20.37 -10.27 4.33
CA ILE A 107 20.79 -9.09 3.56
C ILE A 107 22.14 -8.62 4.06
N LYS A 108 23.11 -8.47 3.16
CA LYS A 108 24.50 -8.16 3.48
C LYS A 108 24.83 -6.68 3.31
N GLY A 109 25.94 -6.25 3.92
CA GLY A 109 26.53 -4.93 3.69
C GLY A 109 25.71 -3.75 4.21
N VAL A 110 24.73 -3.99 5.08
CA VAL A 110 23.91 -2.93 5.69
C VAL A 110 24.50 -2.49 7.02
N THR A 111 24.65 -1.18 7.16
CA THR A 111 25.09 -0.50 8.39
C THR A 111 23.93 0.33 8.95
N LEU A 112 24.15 0.91 10.14
CA LEU A 112 23.16 1.82 10.73
C LEU A 112 22.88 3.06 9.84
N ASP A 113 23.86 3.50 9.06
CA ASP A 113 23.73 4.67 8.19
C ASP A 113 22.89 4.39 6.93
N ASP A 114 22.65 3.14 6.63
CA ASP A 114 21.82 2.69 5.50
C ASP A 114 20.34 2.55 5.86
N ILE A 115 19.95 2.90 7.09
CA ILE A 115 18.61 2.70 7.62
C ILE A 115 17.95 4.04 7.92
N TYR A 116 16.75 4.26 7.36
CA TYR A 116 15.93 5.46 7.54
C TYR A 116 14.60 5.06 8.15
N LEU A 117 14.25 5.64 9.30
CA LEU A 117 12.92 5.47 9.88
C LEU A 117 11.97 6.53 9.32
N GLY A 118 10.71 6.18 9.09
CA GLY A 118 9.71 7.06 8.51
C GLY A 118 8.34 6.97 9.17
N ASN A 119 7.50 7.94 8.86
CA ASN A 119 6.09 7.97 9.29
C ASN A 119 5.27 6.92 8.51
N GLY A 120 5.64 5.63 8.70
CA GLY A 120 5.23 4.48 7.90
C GLY A 120 6.02 4.38 6.60
N ALA A 121 5.89 3.25 5.91
CA ALA A 121 6.53 3.03 4.61
C ALA A 121 6.11 4.08 3.56
N SER A 122 4.89 4.63 3.67
CA SER A 122 4.35 5.60 2.71
C SER A 122 5.18 6.87 2.59
N GLU A 123 5.68 7.42 3.69
CA GLU A 123 6.57 8.59 3.65
C GLU A 123 7.90 8.26 2.97
N LEU A 124 8.45 7.09 3.27
CA LEU A 124 9.72 6.64 2.73
C LEU A 124 9.65 6.34 1.23
N ILE A 125 8.52 5.81 0.75
CA ILE A 125 8.24 5.63 -0.68
C ILE A 125 8.26 6.98 -1.40
N VAL A 126 7.52 7.97 -0.89
CA VAL A 126 7.50 9.32 -1.47
C VAL A 126 8.88 9.97 -1.42
N MET A 127 9.61 9.80 -0.32
CA MET A 127 10.96 10.33 -0.17
C MET A 127 11.93 9.69 -1.16
N ALA A 128 11.87 8.37 -1.33
CA ALA A 128 12.76 7.63 -2.22
C ALA A 128 12.51 7.97 -3.70
N THR A 129 11.24 8.12 -4.11
CA THR A 129 10.90 8.51 -5.49
C THR A 129 11.28 9.96 -5.77
N ASN A 130 11.03 10.89 -4.84
CA ASN A 130 11.44 12.30 -4.99
C ASN A 130 12.95 12.49 -5.05
N ALA A 131 13.73 11.62 -4.40
CA ALA A 131 15.18 11.72 -4.43
C ALA A 131 15.81 11.17 -5.73
N LEU A 132 15.04 10.37 -6.51
CA LEU A 132 15.56 9.68 -7.70
C LEU A 132 15.04 10.26 -9.01
N LEU A 133 13.76 10.65 -9.09
CA LEU A 133 13.06 10.86 -10.34
C LEU A 133 12.99 12.34 -10.72
N ASP A 134 13.34 12.59 -11.98
CA ASP A 134 13.12 13.86 -12.69
C ASP A 134 12.04 13.69 -13.77
N ASP A 135 11.63 14.81 -14.39
CA ASP A 135 10.70 14.81 -15.53
C ASP A 135 11.27 13.99 -16.69
N GLY A 136 10.54 12.97 -17.13
CA GLY A 136 10.91 12.07 -18.21
C GLY A 136 11.53 10.75 -17.74
N ASP A 137 11.88 10.61 -16.47
CA ASP A 137 12.31 9.33 -15.92
C ASP A 137 11.13 8.36 -15.76
N GLU A 138 11.42 7.07 -15.85
CA GLU A 138 10.43 6.00 -15.74
C GLU A 138 10.73 5.07 -14.57
N LEU A 139 9.68 4.59 -13.92
CA LEU A 139 9.77 3.51 -12.93
C LEU A 139 8.80 2.40 -13.31
N LEU A 140 9.31 1.15 -13.35
CA LEU A 140 8.48 -0.02 -13.60
C LEU A 140 7.71 -0.40 -12.33
N LEU A 141 6.39 -0.59 -12.45
CA LEU A 141 5.50 -0.98 -11.36
C LEU A 141 4.69 -2.23 -11.75
N PRO A 142 4.31 -3.10 -10.80
CA PRO A 142 3.42 -4.21 -11.12
C PRO A 142 2.01 -3.71 -11.49
N ALA A 143 1.29 -4.46 -12.31
CA ALA A 143 -0.15 -4.35 -12.47
C ALA A 143 -0.80 -5.72 -12.18
N PRO A 144 -1.64 -5.82 -11.13
CA PRO A 144 -2.09 -4.72 -10.24
C PRO A 144 -1.03 -4.29 -9.21
N ASP A 145 -1.10 -3.00 -8.79
CA ASP A 145 -0.20 -2.42 -7.80
C ASP A 145 -0.92 -1.87 -6.56
N TYR A 146 -0.13 -1.45 -5.58
CA TYR A 146 -0.61 -0.56 -4.52
C TYR A 146 -0.54 0.89 -5.03
N PRO A 147 -1.68 1.59 -5.19
CA PRO A 147 -1.75 2.87 -5.92
C PRO A 147 -0.86 3.99 -5.40
N LEU A 148 -0.35 3.87 -4.17
CA LEU A 148 0.62 4.83 -3.64
C LEU A 148 1.88 4.88 -4.49
N TRP A 149 2.35 3.76 -5.03
CA TRP A 149 3.55 3.73 -5.86
C TRP A 149 3.36 4.54 -7.14
N THR A 150 2.27 4.30 -7.86
CA THR A 150 1.90 5.09 -9.05
C THR A 150 1.77 6.59 -8.72
N ALA A 151 1.11 6.91 -7.60
CA ALA A 151 0.96 8.29 -7.16
C ALA A 151 2.30 8.94 -6.81
N ALA A 152 3.18 8.24 -6.09
CA ALA A 152 4.49 8.75 -5.68
C ALA A 152 5.39 9.02 -6.89
N VAL A 153 5.43 8.11 -7.87
CA VAL A 153 6.17 8.29 -9.12
C VAL A 153 5.67 9.54 -9.88
N SER A 154 4.35 9.64 -10.08
CA SER A 154 3.75 10.78 -10.79
C SER A 154 4.00 12.11 -10.07
N LEU A 155 3.91 12.14 -8.75
CA LEU A 155 4.18 13.36 -7.96
C LEU A 155 5.65 13.77 -7.98
N SER A 156 6.55 12.81 -8.14
CA SER A 156 7.99 13.06 -8.27
C SER A 156 8.42 13.54 -9.66
N GLY A 157 7.49 13.61 -10.62
CA GLY A 157 7.76 14.01 -12.01
C GLY A 157 8.02 12.83 -12.94
N GLY A 158 8.17 11.63 -12.42
CA GLY A 158 8.39 10.42 -13.22
C GLY A 158 7.12 9.87 -13.87
N THR A 159 7.31 8.94 -14.77
CA THR A 159 6.25 8.21 -15.47
C THR A 159 6.16 6.78 -14.91
N PRO A 160 5.01 6.38 -14.34
CA PRO A 160 4.78 4.99 -13.94
C PRO A 160 4.54 4.11 -15.17
N VAL A 161 5.32 3.06 -15.34
CA VAL A 161 5.20 2.09 -16.44
C VAL A 161 4.84 0.74 -15.85
N HIS A 162 3.60 0.29 -16.05
CA HIS A 162 3.11 -0.93 -15.40
C HIS A 162 3.48 -2.18 -16.20
N TYR A 163 4.15 -3.15 -15.54
CA TYR A 163 4.33 -4.51 -16.06
C TYR A 163 3.25 -5.43 -15.53
N MET A 164 2.85 -6.41 -16.34
CA MET A 164 1.75 -7.31 -16.00
C MET A 164 2.16 -8.39 -15.00
N CYS A 165 1.25 -8.67 -14.06
CA CYS A 165 1.26 -9.89 -13.27
C CYS A 165 0.17 -10.82 -13.83
N ASP A 166 0.54 -12.07 -14.11
CA ASP A 166 -0.32 -13.04 -14.77
C ASP A 166 -1.22 -13.79 -13.77
N GLU A 167 -2.52 -13.52 -13.81
CA GLU A 167 -3.51 -14.20 -12.97
C GLU A 167 -3.48 -15.72 -13.17
N SER A 168 -3.34 -16.17 -14.42
CA SER A 168 -3.33 -17.60 -14.74
C SER A 168 -2.12 -18.35 -14.18
N ASN A 169 -1.06 -17.60 -13.87
CA ASN A 169 0.15 -18.08 -13.21
C ASN A 169 0.25 -17.60 -11.75
N GLY A 170 -0.89 -17.45 -11.07
CA GLY A 170 -0.92 -17.07 -9.65
C GLY A 170 -0.45 -15.65 -9.35
N TRP A 171 -0.65 -14.73 -10.28
CA TRP A 171 -0.25 -13.32 -10.17
C TRP A 171 1.27 -13.08 -10.18
N MET A 172 2.02 -14.00 -10.79
CA MET A 172 3.47 -13.80 -10.94
C MET A 172 3.78 -12.74 -11.99
N PRO A 173 4.76 -11.84 -11.74
CA PRO A 173 5.28 -10.90 -12.73
C PRO A 173 5.67 -11.58 -14.04
N ASP A 174 5.23 -11.03 -15.17
CA ASP A 174 5.64 -11.44 -16.51
C ASP A 174 7.03 -10.83 -16.83
N LEU A 175 8.06 -11.67 -16.80
CA LEU A 175 9.45 -11.26 -17.03
C LEU A 175 9.69 -10.74 -18.46
N ASP A 176 8.96 -11.27 -19.44
CA ASP A 176 9.07 -10.81 -20.83
C ASP A 176 8.42 -9.43 -20.99
N ASP A 177 7.32 -9.18 -20.30
CA ASP A 177 6.69 -7.87 -20.26
C ASP A 177 7.57 -6.82 -19.56
N ILE A 178 8.22 -7.20 -18.45
CA ILE A 178 9.22 -6.35 -17.78
C ILE A 178 10.30 -5.94 -18.79
N ARG A 179 10.92 -6.92 -19.48
CA ARG A 179 12.01 -6.66 -20.44
C ARG A 179 11.55 -5.76 -21.60
N ARG A 180 10.35 -5.98 -22.14
CA ARG A 180 9.78 -5.17 -23.22
C ARG A 180 9.55 -3.71 -22.85
N LYS A 181 9.30 -3.43 -21.58
CA LYS A 181 8.94 -2.10 -21.09
C LYS A 181 10.14 -1.28 -20.58
N ILE A 182 11.31 -1.88 -20.50
CA ILE A 182 12.54 -1.16 -20.15
C ILE A 182 12.96 -0.26 -21.32
N THR A 183 13.20 1.02 -21.01
CA THR A 183 13.72 2.04 -21.92
C THR A 183 14.97 2.69 -21.34
N PRO A 184 15.70 3.52 -22.09
CA PRO A 184 16.82 4.29 -21.52
C PRO A 184 16.42 5.26 -20.40
N ALA A 185 15.13 5.59 -20.28
CA ALA A 185 14.59 6.46 -19.23
C ALA A 185 14.25 5.69 -17.92
N THR A 186 14.23 4.35 -17.98
CA THR A 186 13.89 3.51 -16.82
C THR A 186 14.98 3.57 -15.77
N LYS A 187 14.65 4.03 -14.57
CA LYS A 187 15.56 4.16 -13.42
C LYS A 187 15.50 2.98 -12.45
N GLY A 188 14.36 2.30 -12.37
CA GLY A 188 14.20 1.21 -11.41
C GLY A 188 12.92 0.41 -11.60
N ILE A 189 12.78 -0.57 -10.75
CA ILE A 189 11.64 -1.50 -10.72
C ILE A 189 11.10 -1.62 -9.30
N VAL A 190 9.79 -1.51 -9.15
CA VAL A 190 9.09 -1.77 -7.89
C VAL A 190 8.65 -3.22 -7.85
N VAL A 191 8.97 -3.90 -6.77
CA VAL A 191 8.55 -5.27 -6.46
C VAL A 191 7.74 -5.26 -5.17
N ILE A 192 6.45 -5.56 -5.26
CA ILE A 192 5.56 -5.62 -4.09
C ILE A 192 5.39 -7.10 -3.73
N ASN A 193 6.09 -7.57 -2.71
CA ASN A 193 6.12 -8.98 -2.35
C ASN A 193 6.14 -9.19 -0.81
N PRO A 194 5.09 -9.75 -0.22
CA PRO A 194 3.80 -10.18 -0.83
C PRO A 194 2.98 -9.06 -1.44
N ASN A 195 2.25 -9.38 -2.50
CA ASN A 195 1.56 -8.37 -3.31
C ASN A 195 0.23 -7.90 -2.68
N ASN A 196 0.00 -6.62 -2.75
CA ASN A 196 -1.29 -5.97 -2.58
C ASN A 196 -1.70 -5.40 -3.96
N PRO A 197 -2.82 -5.87 -4.57
CA PRO A 197 -4.02 -6.43 -3.93
C PRO A 197 -4.18 -7.96 -3.99
N THR A 198 -3.29 -8.73 -4.61
CA THR A 198 -3.55 -10.13 -4.97
C THR A 198 -3.27 -11.13 -3.86
N GLY A 199 -2.42 -10.79 -2.90
CA GLY A 199 -1.92 -11.72 -1.88
C GLY A 199 -0.94 -12.76 -2.42
N ALA A 200 -0.40 -12.56 -3.62
CA ALA A 200 0.63 -13.42 -4.21
C ALA A 200 1.94 -13.30 -3.45
N LEU A 201 2.66 -14.41 -3.38
CA LEU A 201 4.03 -14.49 -2.87
C LEU A 201 4.93 -15.00 -3.99
N TYR A 202 5.97 -14.26 -4.32
CA TYR A 202 6.86 -14.58 -5.42
C TYR A 202 7.92 -15.61 -5.02
N SER A 203 8.22 -16.53 -5.93
CA SER A 203 9.24 -17.56 -5.71
C SER A 203 10.65 -16.99 -5.78
N ASP A 204 11.62 -17.66 -5.12
CA ASP A 204 13.03 -17.29 -5.18
C ASP A 204 13.57 -17.26 -6.61
N ALA A 205 13.12 -18.19 -7.45
CA ALA A 205 13.53 -18.25 -8.85
C ALA A 205 13.08 -17.01 -9.63
N LEU A 206 11.84 -16.57 -9.41
CA LEU A 206 11.30 -15.36 -10.03
C LEU A 206 12.03 -14.11 -9.53
N LEU A 207 12.21 -14.00 -8.21
CA LEU A 207 12.93 -12.87 -7.61
C LEU A 207 14.37 -12.77 -8.13
N LYS A 208 15.08 -13.90 -8.27
CA LYS A 208 16.42 -13.94 -8.88
C LYS A 208 16.40 -13.45 -10.32
N SER A 209 15.40 -13.84 -11.11
CA SER A 209 15.25 -13.35 -12.49
C SER A 209 15.03 -11.84 -12.56
N ILE A 210 14.26 -11.27 -11.63
CA ILE A 210 14.08 -9.81 -11.52
C ILE A 210 15.39 -9.13 -11.14
N VAL A 211 16.17 -9.70 -10.22
CA VAL A 211 17.50 -9.19 -9.85
C VAL A 211 18.44 -9.20 -11.06
N GLU A 212 18.45 -10.27 -11.88
CA GLU A 212 19.26 -10.32 -13.10
C GLU A 212 18.85 -9.23 -14.10
N ILE A 213 17.54 -9.03 -14.33
CA ILE A 213 17.05 -7.95 -15.20
C ILE A 213 17.53 -6.59 -14.67
N ALA A 214 17.38 -6.35 -13.37
CA ALA A 214 17.84 -5.11 -12.77
C ALA A 214 19.35 -4.89 -12.93
N ARG A 215 20.14 -5.95 -12.77
CA ARG A 215 21.61 -5.94 -12.99
C ARG A 215 21.97 -5.63 -14.44
N GLU A 216 21.34 -6.31 -15.40
CA GLU A 216 21.57 -6.14 -16.84
C GLU A 216 21.33 -4.71 -17.30
N HIS A 217 20.33 -4.04 -16.72
CA HIS A 217 19.88 -2.70 -17.12
C HIS A 217 20.28 -1.59 -16.15
N GLY A 218 21.03 -1.89 -15.08
CA GLY A 218 21.43 -0.90 -14.08
C GLY A 218 20.29 -0.27 -13.32
N LEU A 219 19.22 -1.04 -13.06
CA LEU A 219 18.00 -0.54 -12.39
C LEU A 219 18.14 -0.63 -10.87
N VAL A 220 17.53 0.34 -10.17
CA VAL A 220 17.33 0.27 -8.73
C VAL A 220 16.10 -0.61 -8.44
N ILE A 221 16.21 -1.52 -7.46
CA ILE A 221 15.06 -2.30 -6.98
C ILE A 221 14.43 -1.59 -5.79
N PHE A 222 13.12 -1.33 -5.86
CA PHE A 222 12.29 -0.84 -4.76
C PHE A 222 11.44 -2.01 -4.26
N ALA A 223 11.82 -2.59 -3.13
CA ALA A 223 11.18 -3.76 -2.54
C ALA A 223 10.18 -3.36 -1.46
N ASP A 224 8.88 -3.43 -1.76
CA ASP A 224 7.81 -3.24 -0.79
C ASP A 224 7.49 -4.58 -0.13
N GLU A 225 7.98 -4.77 1.10
CA GLU A 225 7.91 -6.03 1.82
C GLU A 225 7.05 -5.90 3.12
N VAL A 226 6.09 -4.98 3.14
CA VAL A 226 5.28 -4.70 4.35
C VAL A 226 4.42 -5.88 4.81
N TYR A 227 4.25 -6.91 3.99
CA TYR A 227 3.50 -8.14 4.32
C TYR A 227 4.40 -9.37 4.54
N ASP A 228 5.70 -9.20 4.69
CA ASP A 228 6.73 -10.25 4.78
C ASP A 228 6.44 -11.35 5.82
N LYS A 229 5.70 -11.02 6.88
CA LYS A 229 5.31 -11.96 7.96
C LYS A 229 3.84 -12.37 7.94
N VAL A 230 3.05 -11.83 7.02
CA VAL A 230 1.62 -12.19 6.87
C VAL A 230 1.51 -13.30 5.83
N LEU A 231 1.88 -14.51 6.22
CA LEU A 231 2.07 -15.67 5.35
C LEU A 231 1.21 -16.84 5.81
N TYR A 232 0.56 -17.51 4.87
CA TYR A 232 -0.33 -18.63 5.15
C TYR A 232 0.27 -19.96 4.65
N ASP A 233 -0.27 -21.07 5.16
CA ASP A 233 -0.01 -22.43 4.67
C ASP A 233 1.47 -22.84 4.71
N GLY A 234 2.26 -22.23 5.61
CA GLY A 234 3.67 -22.58 5.82
C GLY A 234 4.63 -22.08 4.74
N VAL A 235 4.19 -21.21 3.83
CA VAL A 235 5.07 -20.57 2.86
C VAL A 235 6.05 -19.63 3.55
N LYS A 236 7.17 -19.34 2.89
CA LYS A 236 8.23 -18.48 3.42
C LYS A 236 8.47 -17.31 2.48
N HIS A 237 8.65 -16.14 3.04
CA HIS A 237 9.09 -14.95 2.31
C HIS A 237 10.62 -14.96 2.19
N THR A 238 11.11 -14.54 1.02
CA THR A 238 12.51 -14.25 0.77
C THR A 238 12.65 -12.77 0.47
N ALA A 239 13.43 -12.06 1.27
CA ALA A 239 13.74 -10.65 0.98
C ALA A 239 14.57 -10.58 -0.32
N ILE A 240 14.09 -9.84 -1.32
CA ILE A 240 14.78 -9.76 -2.61
C ILE A 240 16.21 -9.23 -2.47
N ALA A 241 16.44 -8.33 -1.53
CA ALA A 241 17.76 -7.79 -1.21
C ALA A 241 18.76 -8.84 -0.71
N SER A 242 18.31 -10.00 -0.23
CA SER A 242 19.20 -11.11 0.18
C SER A 242 19.77 -11.91 -1.00
N LEU A 243 19.22 -11.70 -2.20
CA LEU A 243 19.57 -12.46 -3.39
C LEU A 243 20.70 -11.81 -4.21
N SER A 244 21.15 -10.62 -3.81
CA SER A 244 22.22 -9.88 -4.52
C SER A 244 22.96 -8.96 -3.56
N ASP A 245 24.29 -8.88 -3.76
CA ASP A 245 25.18 -7.98 -3.03
C ASP A 245 25.58 -6.75 -3.88
N ASP A 246 25.23 -6.72 -5.17
CA ASP A 246 25.66 -5.73 -6.16
C ASP A 246 24.55 -4.84 -6.71
N VAL A 247 23.30 -5.32 -6.76
CA VAL A 247 22.18 -4.51 -7.23
C VAL A 247 21.67 -3.60 -6.11
N LEU A 248 21.66 -2.29 -6.37
CA LEU A 248 21.12 -1.34 -5.40
C LEU A 248 19.65 -1.64 -5.12
N THR A 249 19.34 -1.95 -3.88
CA THR A 249 17.98 -2.31 -3.44
C THR A 249 17.57 -1.46 -2.25
N LEU A 250 16.40 -0.85 -2.36
CA LEU A 250 15.72 -0.11 -1.30
C LEU A 250 14.57 -0.99 -0.79
N THR A 251 14.68 -1.48 0.44
CA THR A 251 13.65 -2.34 1.05
C THR A 251 12.80 -1.53 2.03
N PHE A 252 11.48 -1.56 1.84
CA PHE A 252 10.49 -0.85 2.66
C PHE A 252 9.70 -1.83 3.51
N ASN A 253 9.57 -1.53 4.78
CA ASN A 253 8.74 -2.30 5.71
C ASN A 253 8.17 -1.39 6.81
N SER A 254 7.26 -1.92 7.64
CA SER A 254 6.63 -1.14 8.70
C SER A 254 5.98 -2.01 9.78
N LEU A 255 5.59 -1.38 10.89
CA LEU A 255 4.78 -2.01 11.93
C LEU A 255 3.30 -2.15 11.54
N SER A 256 2.89 -1.57 10.43
CA SER A 256 1.47 -1.38 10.08
C SER A 256 0.70 -2.69 9.95
N LYS A 257 1.30 -3.73 9.41
CA LYS A 257 0.58 -4.97 9.03
C LYS A 257 0.94 -6.13 9.94
N SER A 258 2.18 -6.56 9.93
CA SER A 258 2.63 -7.69 10.75
C SER A 258 2.44 -7.46 12.26
N TYR A 259 2.50 -6.21 12.70
CA TYR A 259 2.32 -5.83 14.11
C TYR A 259 1.00 -5.11 14.39
N ARG A 260 0.08 -5.05 13.43
CA ARG A 260 -1.30 -4.52 13.56
C ARG A 260 -1.38 -3.08 14.10
N SER A 261 -0.34 -2.28 13.88
CA SER A 261 -0.19 -0.93 14.46
C SER A 261 -0.07 0.16 13.39
N CYS A 262 -0.94 0.09 12.36
CA CYS A 262 -0.90 1.03 11.24
C CYS A 262 -1.09 2.51 11.64
N GLY A 263 -1.75 2.77 12.77
CA GLY A 263 -1.92 4.12 13.34
C GLY A 263 -0.68 4.67 14.03
N TYR A 264 0.32 3.84 14.38
CA TYR A 264 1.56 4.30 15.02
C TYR A 264 2.50 5.00 14.04
N ARG A 265 2.25 4.84 12.73
CA ARG A 265 3.05 5.48 11.68
C ARG A 265 4.55 5.23 11.85
N ALA A 266 4.96 3.99 12.04
CA ALA A 266 6.35 3.57 12.14
C ALA A 266 6.71 2.61 11.01
N GLY A 267 7.73 2.97 10.22
CA GLY A 267 8.27 2.18 9.13
C GLY A 267 9.74 2.46 8.93
N TRP A 268 10.37 1.71 8.06
CA TRP A 268 11.78 1.84 7.75
C TRP A 268 12.08 1.54 6.29
N LEU A 269 13.16 2.16 5.82
CA LEU A 269 13.81 1.95 4.55
C LEU A 269 15.23 1.44 4.81
N ILE A 270 15.64 0.41 4.10
CA ILE A 270 17.00 -0.16 4.14
C ILE A 270 17.62 0.01 2.75
N VAL A 271 18.81 0.59 2.68
CA VAL A 271 19.61 0.69 1.45
C VAL A 271 20.68 -0.39 1.45
N SER A 272 20.65 -1.29 0.47
CA SER A 272 21.56 -2.41 0.33
C SER A 272 22.11 -2.54 -1.11
N GLY A 273 23.05 -3.46 -1.34
CA GLY A 273 23.74 -3.60 -2.62
C GLY A 273 24.94 -2.67 -2.78
N ASP A 274 25.40 -2.47 -4.02
CA ASP A 274 26.53 -1.54 -4.29
C ASP A 274 26.08 -0.09 -4.24
N LYS A 275 26.49 0.61 -3.20
CA LYS A 275 26.16 2.02 -2.94
C LYS A 275 27.12 3.00 -3.61
N LYS A 276 28.24 2.52 -4.18
CA LYS A 276 29.27 3.40 -4.76
C LYS A 276 28.75 4.26 -5.92
N PRO A 277 28.02 3.68 -6.92
CA PRO A 277 27.44 4.48 -8.00
C PRO A 277 26.24 5.34 -7.58
N ALA A 278 25.65 5.09 -6.40
CA ALA A 278 24.44 5.73 -5.91
C ALA A 278 24.69 6.81 -4.83
N LYS A 279 25.91 7.32 -4.71
CA LYS A 279 26.26 8.29 -3.65
C LYS A 279 25.39 9.53 -3.68
N ASP A 280 25.15 10.10 -4.85
CA ASP A 280 24.34 11.31 -5.01
C ASP A 280 22.87 11.04 -4.69
N TYR A 281 22.36 9.86 -5.08
CA TYR A 281 21.01 9.45 -4.70
C TYR A 281 20.85 9.30 -3.18
N ILE A 282 21.82 8.65 -2.53
CA ILE A 282 21.84 8.50 -1.06
C ILE A 282 21.95 9.85 -0.39
N GLU A 283 22.73 10.79 -0.95
CA GLU A 283 22.79 12.16 -0.45
C GLU A 283 21.41 12.86 -0.58
N GLY A 284 20.69 12.66 -1.68
CA GLY A 284 19.31 13.11 -1.84
C GLY A 284 18.38 12.57 -0.75
N LEU A 285 18.47 11.28 -0.41
CA LEU A 285 17.74 10.67 0.71
C LEU A 285 18.09 11.34 2.05
N ASN A 286 19.38 11.59 2.29
CA ASN A 286 19.84 12.29 3.49
C ASN A 286 19.28 13.71 3.57
N MET A 287 19.30 14.46 2.47
CA MET A 287 18.75 15.82 2.40
C MET A 287 17.26 15.83 2.73
N LEU A 288 16.45 14.96 2.11
CA LEU A 288 15.02 14.88 2.36
C LEU A 288 14.72 14.43 3.81
N SER A 289 15.50 13.49 4.32
CA SER A 289 15.41 13.06 5.72
C SER A 289 15.68 14.22 6.69
N ASN A 290 16.71 15.02 6.42
CA ASN A 290 17.07 16.19 7.22
C ASN A 290 16.01 17.31 7.13
N MET A 291 15.44 17.56 5.93
CA MET A 291 14.42 18.59 5.72
C MET A 291 13.16 18.35 6.56
N ARG A 292 12.75 17.11 6.74
CA ARG A 292 11.58 16.78 7.58
C ARG A 292 11.91 16.70 9.08
N LEU A 293 13.16 16.89 9.50
CA LEU A 293 13.72 16.76 10.83
C LEU A 293 13.82 15.30 11.30
N CYS A 294 12.72 14.63 11.61
CA CYS A 294 12.68 13.22 11.97
C CYS A 294 11.28 12.63 11.77
N ALA A 295 11.16 11.30 11.79
CA ALA A 295 9.86 10.63 11.92
C ALA A 295 9.28 10.85 13.33
N ASN A 296 7.98 10.53 13.51
CA ASN A 296 7.34 10.63 14.80
C ASN A 296 8.08 9.78 15.85
N VAL A 297 8.59 10.41 16.88
CA VAL A 297 9.47 9.75 17.88
C VAL A 297 8.72 8.68 18.70
N PRO A 298 7.48 8.90 19.16
CA PRO A 298 6.73 7.86 19.85
C PRO A 298 6.65 6.53 19.09
N GLY A 299 6.36 6.58 17.80
CA GLY A 299 6.26 5.37 16.97
C GLY A 299 7.59 4.64 16.77
N GLN A 300 8.71 5.37 16.79
CA GLN A 300 10.04 4.78 16.63
C GLN A 300 10.41 3.84 17.80
N TRP A 301 9.98 4.16 19.02
CA TRP A 301 10.24 3.32 20.20
C TRP A 301 9.61 1.93 20.08
N ALA A 302 8.47 1.82 19.41
CA ALA A 302 7.79 0.54 19.18
C ALA A 302 8.59 -0.44 18.31
N ILE A 303 9.50 0.04 17.45
CA ILE A 303 10.19 -0.79 16.46
C ILE A 303 11.09 -1.84 17.11
N GLN A 304 11.86 -1.46 18.12
CA GLN A 304 12.78 -2.38 18.78
C GLN A 304 12.05 -3.54 19.45
N THR A 305 10.98 -3.25 20.20
CA THR A 305 10.17 -4.25 20.87
C THR A 305 9.42 -5.12 19.87
N ALA A 306 8.93 -4.53 18.78
CA ALA A 306 8.26 -5.27 17.72
C ALA A 306 9.17 -6.30 17.04
N LEU A 307 10.36 -5.88 16.64
CA LEU A 307 11.30 -6.75 15.92
C LEU A 307 11.98 -7.78 16.84
N GLY A 308 12.30 -7.39 18.06
CA GLY A 308 12.98 -8.26 19.03
C GLY A 308 12.05 -9.11 19.89
N GLY A 309 10.75 -8.84 19.87
CA GLY A 309 9.75 -9.51 20.71
C GLY A 309 9.09 -10.74 20.08
N TYR A 310 8.06 -11.21 20.74
CA TYR A 310 7.24 -12.33 20.24
C TYR A 310 6.49 -11.95 18.96
N GLN A 311 6.61 -12.80 17.95
CA GLN A 311 5.98 -12.57 16.64
C GLN A 311 4.53 -13.11 16.62
N SER A 312 3.63 -12.43 17.33
CA SER A 312 2.23 -12.84 17.51
C SER A 312 1.41 -12.87 16.22
N ILE A 313 1.93 -12.36 15.14
CA ILE A 313 1.31 -12.54 13.81
C ILE A 313 1.23 -14.03 13.44
N ASN A 314 2.19 -14.85 13.89
CA ASN A 314 2.23 -16.28 13.60
C ASN A 314 1.01 -17.02 14.20
N ASP A 315 0.48 -16.55 15.33
CA ASP A 315 -0.74 -17.12 15.94
C ASP A 315 -1.98 -16.83 15.09
N LEU A 316 -1.96 -15.76 14.32
CA LEU A 316 -3.09 -15.33 13.50
C LEU A 316 -3.08 -15.98 12.10
N VAL A 317 -1.90 -16.22 11.53
CA VAL A 317 -1.75 -16.77 10.18
C VAL A 317 -1.50 -18.28 10.17
N GLY A 318 -1.10 -18.84 11.31
CA GLY A 318 -0.83 -20.27 11.52
C GLY A 318 -2.09 -21.12 11.48
N GLU A 319 -1.92 -22.43 11.72
CA GLU A 319 -3.05 -23.39 11.79
C GLU A 319 -4.03 -22.99 12.91
N GLY A 320 -5.32 -22.93 12.57
CA GLY A 320 -6.36 -22.46 13.49
C GLY A 320 -6.35 -20.96 13.79
N GLY A 321 -5.40 -20.21 13.25
CA GLY A 321 -5.31 -18.76 13.42
C GLY A 321 -6.48 -18.00 12.80
N ARG A 322 -6.88 -16.89 13.42
CA ARG A 322 -8.06 -16.13 13.01
C ARG A 322 -7.95 -15.61 11.56
N LEU A 323 -6.82 -15.03 11.17
CA LEU A 323 -6.63 -14.51 9.80
C LEU A 323 -6.71 -15.64 8.78
N ARG A 324 -6.11 -16.81 9.08
CA ARG A 324 -6.16 -17.96 8.18
C ARG A 324 -7.60 -18.47 7.99
N ARG A 325 -8.35 -18.64 9.09
CA ARG A 325 -9.78 -19.07 8.99
C ARG A 325 -10.61 -18.07 8.20
N GLN A 326 -10.44 -16.76 8.43
CA GLN A 326 -11.16 -15.71 7.70
C GLN A 326 -10.80 -15.68 6.22
N ARG A 327 -9.52 -15.86 5.87
CA ARG A 327 -9.08 -15.99 4.47
C ARG A 327 -9.76 -17.20 3.80
N ASP A 328 -9.69 -18.36 4.43
CA ASP A 328 -10.23 -19.60 3.86
C ASP A 328 -11.74 -19.50 3.67
N LEU A 329 -12.45 -19.00 4.66
CA LEU A 329 -13.88 -18.75 4.59
C LEU A 329 -14.25 -17.76 3.49
N ALA A 330 -13.57 -16.63 3.41
CA ALA A 330 -13.87 -15.62 2.41
C ALA A 330 -13.60 -16.14 1.00
N HIS A 331 -12.52 -16.91 0.80
CA HIS A 331 -12.23 -17.54 -0.48
C HIS A 331 -13.30 -18.57 -0.87
N GLU A 332 -13.71 -19.44 0.04
CA GLU A 332 -14.80 -20.41 -0.19
C GLU A 332 -16.10 -19.71 -0.62
N LEU A 333 -16.51 -18.70 0.15
CA LEU A 333 -17.77 -18.02 -0.10
C LEU A 333 -17.76 -17.20 -1.41
N ILE A 334 -16.68 -16.50 -1.72
CA ILE A 334 -16.61 -15.66 -2.92
C ILE A 334 -16.53 -16.50 -4.19
N THR A 335 -15.81 -17.62 -4.17
CA THR A 335 -15.70 -18.53 -5.32
C THR A 335 -16.92 -19.43 -5.51
N ALA A 336 -17.80 -19.52 -4.51
CA ALA A 336 -19.11 -20.19 -4.65
C ALA A 336 -20.11 -19.34 -5.44
N ILE A 337 -19.86 -18.06 -5.67
CA ILE A 337 -20.73 -17.19 -6.47
C ILE A 337 -20.55 -17.55 -7.95
N PRO A 338 -21.63 -17.87 -8.71
CA PRO A 338 -21.53 -18.23 -10.12
C PRO A 338 -20.81 -17.14 -10.94
N GLY A 339 -19.80 -17.54 -11.72
CA GLY A 339 -19.01 -16.63 -12.55
C GLY A 339 -17.99 -15.78 -11.79
N VAL A 340 -17.72 -16.11 -10.52
CA VAL A 340 -16.63 -15.48 -9.75
C VAL A 340 -15.49 -16.47 -9.58
N SER A 341 -14.29 -16.08 -9.95
CA SER A 341 -13.05 -16.82 -9.70
C SER A 341 -12.10 -16.00 -8.85
N CYS A 342 -11.18 -16.66 -8.12
CA CYS A 342 -10.18 -15.98 -7.32
C CYS A 342 -8.99 -16.90 -7.10
N VAL A 343 -7.78 -16.43 -7.39
CA VAL A 343 -6.56 -17.08 -6.93
C VAL A 343 -6.51 -16.98 -5.41
N LYS A 344 -6.37 -18.11 -4.71
CA LYS A 344 -6.30 -18.12 -3.25
C LYS A 344 -5.02 -17.42 -2.79
N PRO A 345 -5.10 -16.35 -1.96
CA PRO A 345 -3.91 -15.64 -1.54
C PRO A 345 -3.03 -16.48 -0.62
N SER A 346 -1.72 -16.51 -0.90
CA SER A 346 -0.72 -17.16 -0.06
C SER A 346 -0.23 -16.24 1.07
N ALA A 347 -0.53 -14.94 0.98
CA ALA A 347 -0.04 -13.92 1.91
C ALA A 347 -0.96 -12.70 1.97
N ALA A 348 -0.56 -11.70 2.76
CA ALA A 348 -1.23 -10.41 2.94
C ALA A 348 -2.65 -10.53 3.54
N LEU A 349 -3.51 -9.55 3.26
CA LEU A 349 -4.83 -9.40 3.91
C LEU A 349 -5.96 -9.29 2.87
N TYR A 350 -5.68 -9.60 1.61
CA TYR A 350 -6.51 -9.26 0.46
C TYR A 350 -6.75 -10.45 -0.45
N MET A 351 -7.88 -10.40 -1.15
CA MET A 351 -8.19 -11.19 -2.35
C MET A 351 -8.50 -10.25 -3.50
N PHE A 352 -8.22 -10.72 -4.71
CA PHE A 352 -8.49 -10.00 -5.95
C PHE A 352 -9.32 -10.86 -6.90
N PRO A 353 -10.63 -11.05 -6.59
CA PRO A 353 -11.52 -11.86 -7.39
C PRO A 353 -11.80 -11.25 -8.76
N LYS A 354 -12.14 -12.13 -9.71
CA LYS A 354 -12.53 -11.81 -11.08
C LYS A 354 -13.96 -12.20 -11.35
N LEU A 355 -14.68 -11.35 -12.06
CA LEU A 355 -16.01 -11.59 -12.60
C LEU A 355 -15.89 -12.07 -14.06
N ASP A 356 -16.56 -13.15 -14.42
CA ASP A 356 -16.61 -13.63 -15.80
C ASP A 356 -17.33 -12.59 -16.70
N PRO A 357 -16.66 -11.99 -17.68
CA PRO A 357 -17.26 -10.97 -18.54
C PRO A 357 -18.48 -11.43 -19.33
N LYS A 358 -18.64 -12.74 -19.52
CA LYS A 358 -19.83 -13.31 -20.17
C LYS A 358 -21.07 -13.29 -19.26
N MET A 359 -20.84 -13.36 -17.95
CA MET A 359 -21.91 -13.34 -16.94
C MET A 359 -22.10 -11.95 -16.32
N TYR A 360 -21.06 -11.14 -16.36
CA TYR A 360 -21.04 -9.79 -15.76
C TYR A 360 -20.53 -8.79 -16.78
N PRO A 361 -21.40 -8.28 -17.67
CA PRO A 361 -21.00 -7.18 -18.55
C PRO A 361 -20.81 -5.91 -17.73
N ILE A 362 -19.58 -5.41 -17.67
CA ILE A 362 -19.17 -4.25 -16.88
C ILE A 362 -18.49 -3.25 -17.82
N GLU A 363 -19.08 -2.08 -18.01
CA GLU A 363 -18.49 -0.98 -18.77
C GLU A 363 -17.66 -0.07 -17.83
N ASP A 364 -18.18 0.17 -16.64
CA ASP A 364 -17.57 1.01 -15.58
C ASP A 364 -17.65 0.26 -14.26
N ASP A 365 -16.51 -0.23 -13.78
CA ASP A 365 -16.43 -0.97 -12.51
C ASP A 365 -16.67 -0.05 -11.30
N GLN A 366 -16.28 1.22 -11.37
CA GLN A 366 -16.55 2.18 -10.30
C GLN A 366 -18.06 2.39 -10.11
N GLN A 367 -18.81 2.53 -11.21
CA GLN A 367 -20.28 2.65 -11.15
C GLN A 367 -20.91 1.38 -10.58
N MET A 368 -20.50 0.19 -11.04
CA MET A 368 -21.01 -1.07 -10.52
C MET A 368 -20.80 -1.22 -9.01
N PHE A 369 -19.60 -0.91 -8.51
CA PHE A 369 -19.30 -1.02 -7.08
C PHE A 369 -19.95 0.10 -6.24
N LEU A 370 -20.26 1.25 -6.84
CA LEU A 370 -21.09 2.28 -6.21
C LEU A 370 -22.54 1.78 -6.03
N GLU A 371 -23.13 1.16 -7.05
CA GLU A 371 -24.46 0.55 -6.97
C GLU A 371 -24.48 -0.58 -5.93
N LEU A 372 -23.45 -1.44 -5.93
CA LEU A 372 -23.30 -2.50 -4.93
C LEU A 372 -23.30 -1.92 -3.51
N LEU A 373 -22.54 -0.86 -3.24
CA LEU A 373 -22.55 -0.18 -1.95
C LEU A 373 -23.95 0.32 -1.57
N GLN A 374 -24.62 0.99 -2.51
CA GLN A 374 -25.94 1.57 -2.28
C GLN A 374 -27.01 0.52 -1.99
N GLU A 375 -27.00 -0.60 -2.70
CA GLU A 375 -27.97 -1.67 -2.53
C GLU A 375 -27.70 -2.54 -1.30
N THR A 376 -26.41 -2.86 -1.06
CA THR A 376 -26.03 -3.91 -0.09
C THR A 376 -25.48 -3.37 1.24
N ARG A 377 -25.05 -2.14 1.29
CA ARG A 377 -24.29 -1.57 2.43
C ARG A 377 -22.95 -2.28 2.67
N VAL A 378 -22.38 -2.89 1.62
CA VAL A 378 -21.04 -3.48 1.65
C VAL A 378 -20.12 -2.64 0.78
N MET A 379 -18.96 -2.28 1.31
CA MET A 379 -17.98 -1.46 0.61
C MET A 379 -16.79 -2.30 0.15
N LEU A 380 -16.60 -2.38 -1.16
CA LEU A 380 -15.47 -3.04 -1.84
C LEU A 380 -14.60 -2.00 -2.55
N VAL A 381 -13.55 -2.45 -3.24
CA VAL A 381 -12.73 -1.58 -4.10
C VAL A 381 -12.69 -2.18 -5.50
N GLN A 382 -13.03 -1.38 -6.49
CA GLN A 382 -12.96 -1.76 -7.90
C GLN A 382 -11.51 -2.06 -8.34
N GLY A 383 -11.36 -2.93 -9.32
CA GLY A 383 -10.05 -3.38 -9.82
C GLY A 383 -9.26 -2.29 -10.52
N SER A 384 -9.94 -1.40 -11.25
CA SER A 384 -9.32 -0.23 -11.90
C SER A 384 -8.57 0.68 -10.93
N GLY A 385 -8.97 0.72 -9.66
CA GLY A 385 -8.28 1.45 -8.60
C GLY A 385 -6.90 0.90 -8.23
N PHE A 386 -6.48 -0.23 -8.81
CA PHE A 386 -5.16 -0.85 -8.63
C PHE A 386 -4.32 -0.83 -9.93
N ASN A 387 -4.64 0.07 -10.85
CA ASN A 387 -3.97 0.21 -12.15
C ASN A 387 -3.94 -1.09 -12.99
N TYR A 388 -4.91 -1.96 -12.76
CA TYR A 388 -5.10 -3.16 -13.57
C TYR A 388 -5.94 -2.81 -14.82
N PRO A 389 -5.56 -3.29 -16.02
CA PRO A 389 -6.11 -2.76 -17.28
C PRO A 389 -7.52 -3.22 -17.63
N ASP A 390 -8.09 -4.18 -16.88
CA ASP A 390 -9.47 -4.60 -17.08
C ASP A 390 -10.40 -4.08 -15.97
N ASN A 391 -11.70 -4.17 -16.20
CA ASN A 391 -12.76 -3.76 -15.29
C ASN A 391 -13.49 -4.96 -14.66
N GLN A 392 -12.90 -6.16 -14.70
CA GLN A 392 -13.51 -7.39 -14.22
C GLN A 392 -13.10 -7.79 -12.81
N HIS A 393 -12.09 -7.12 -12.24
CA HIS A 393 -11.55 -7.45 -10.93
C HIS A 393 -12.05 -6.50 -9.84
N PHE A 394 -11.96 -6.96 -8.60
CA PHE A 394 -12.19 -6.14 -7.42
C PHE A 394 -11.39 -6.69 -6.24
N ARG A 395 -11.12 -5.82 -5.26
CA ARG A 395 -10.42 -6.22 -4.04
C ARG A 395 -11.36 -6.32 -2.86
N ILE A 396 -11.20 -7.37 -2.06
CA ILE A 396 -11.81 -7.53 -0.74
C ILE A 396 -10.73 -7.76 0.34
N VAL A 397 -10.99 -7.29 1.56
CA VAL A 397 -10.24 -7.69 2.75
C VAL A 397 -11.03 -8.74 3.53
N PHE A 398 -10.36 -9.72 4.14
CA PHE A 398 -10.98 -10.77 4.94
C PHE A 398 -10.78 -10.56 6.45
N LEU A 399 -10.81 -9.28 6.89
CA LEU A 399 -10.55 -8.87 8.27
C LEU A 399 -11.77 -8.90 9.21
N PRO A 400 -13.02 -8.73 8.76
CA PRO A 400 -14.18 -8.86 9.63
C PRO A 400 -14.31 -10.25 10.24
N HIS A 401 -15.01 -10.37 11.37
CA HIS A 401 -15.34 -11.67 11.95
C HIS A 401 -16.09 -12.56 10.95
N GLU A 402 -16.02 -13.87 11.15
CA GLU A 402 -16.57 -14.86 10.22
C GLU A 402 -18.06 -14.63 9.91
N ASP A 403 -18.86 -14.24 10.92
CA ASP A 403 -20.29 -13.94 10.73
C ASP A 403 -20.51 -12.70 9.86
N ASP A 404 -19.75 -11.62 10.10
CA ASP A 404 -19.80 -10.40 9.28
C ASP A 404 -19.31 -10.68 7.83
N LEU A 405 -18.30 -11.54 7.66
CA LEU A 405 -17.84 -11.96 6.34
C LEU A 405 -18.93 -12.75 5.59
N ARG A 406 -19.59 -13.69 6.24
CA ARG A 406 -20.72 -14.45 5.66
C ARG A 406 -21.84 -13.51 5.25
N GLU A 407 -22.22 -12.61 6.13
CA GLU A 407 -23.28 -11.64 5.85
C GLU A 407 -22.92 -10.73 4.67
N ALA A 408 -21.70 -10.17 4.67
CA ALA A 408 -21.24 -9.30 3.60
C ALA A 408 -21.20 -10.01 2.25
N ILE A 409 -20.58 -11.20 2.18
CA ILE A 409 -20.44 -11.94 0.92
C ILE A 409 -21.79 -12.44 0.43
N ASN A 410 -22.72 -12.83 1.32
CA ASN A 410 -24.08 -13.19 0.93
C ASN A 410 -24.84 -12.01 0.31
N ARG A 411 -24.68 -10.80 0.83
CA ARG A 411 -25.26 -9.59 0.22
C ARG A 411 -24.65 -9.29 -1.15
N VAL A 412 -23.32 -9.43 -1.28
CA VAL A 412 -22.61 -9.30 -2.56
C VAL A 412 -23.11 -10.34 -3.57
N ALA A 413 -23.29 -11.60 -3.16
CA ALA A 413 -23.82 -12.66 -4.01
C ALA A 413 -25.23 -12.35 -4.56
N LYS A 414 -26.11 -11.82 -3.70
CA LYS A 414 -27.47 -11.37 -4.11
C LYS A 414 -27.42 -10.22 -5.10
N PHE A 415 -26.53 -9.25 -4.88
CA PHE A 415 -26.32 -8.16 -5.84
C PHE A 415 -25.87 -8.69 -7.19
N PHE A 416 -24.89 -9.57 -7.22
CA PHE A 416 -24.38 -10.17 -8.46
C PHE A 416 -25.46 -11.04 -9.17
N GLU A 417 -26.29 -11.75 -8.43
CA GLU A 417 -27.46 -12.43 -9.00
C GLU A 417 -28.45 -11.43 -9.64
N GLY A 418 -28.75 -10.34 -8.95
CA GLY A 418 -29.58 -9.24 -9.45
C GLY A 418 -28.99 -8.58 -10.70
N TRP A 419 -27.66 -8.35 -10.70
CA TRP A 419 -26.93 -7.79 -11.84
C TRP A 419 -27.11 -8.66 -13.09
N ARG A 420 -26.86 -9.97 -12.98
CA ARG A 420 -27.04 -10.90 -14.10
C ARG A 420 -28.47 -10.88 -14.63
N LYS A 421 -29.47 -10.92 -13.75
CA LYS A 421 -30.89 -10.84 -14.17
C LYS A 421 -31.21 -9.55 -14.92
N ARG A 422 -30.67 -8.41 -14.49
CA ARG A 422 -30.86 -7.12 -15.18
C ARG A 422 -30.24 -7.09 -16.58
N HIS A 423 -29.15 -7.83 -16.79
CA HIS A 423 -28.42 -7.87 -18.06
C HIS A 423 -28.75 -9.10 -18.92
N GLY A 424 -29.63 -10.00 -18.46
CA GLY A 424 -30.06 -11.20 -19.22
C GLY A 424 -28.99 -12.29 -19.31
N THR A 425 -28.10 -12.39 -18.32
CA THR A 425 -26.99 -13.35 -18.27
C THR A 425 -27.13 -14.33 -17.10
#